data_cd2703c9b53585f7b7904ee8dbddf59e
#
_entry.id   cd2703c9b53585f7b7904ee8dbddf59e
#
_cell.length_a   1.000
_cell.length_b   1.000
_cell.length_c   1.000
_cell.angle_alpha   90.00
_cell.angle_beta   90.00
_cell.angle_gamma   90.00
#
_symmetry.space_group_name_H-M   'P 1'
#
loop_
_entity.id
_entity.type
_entity.pdbx_description
1 polymer ?
#
loop_
_entity_poly.entity_id
_entity_poly.type
_entity_poly.pdbx_seq_one_letter_code
_entity_poly.pdbx_strand_id
1 'polypeptide(L)'
;KEVRQVVLNTLRGRTNDLSENELSVLVESKFSDVRIFAAQSLLNAKQGAVEALGFDLLIDEDTIVRSTTIRAMSVRRVPGWLKIMNRSLLDDNYVIQRAAMDGLLEDKKEGVPLLLDYISRNPQNRISHLARNELSKLGVQP
;
A
#
# COMPACT_ATOMS: atom_id res chain seq x y z
N LYS A 1 12.29 -6.14 -23.10
CA LYS A 1 11.35 -5.14 -22.59
C LYS A 1 9.99 -5.19 -23.28
N GLU A 2 9.96 -5.31 -24.60
CA GLU A 2 8.70 -5.38 -25.38
C GLU A 2 7.89 -6.63 -25.07
N VAL A 3 8.55 -7.81 -24.99
CA VAL A 3 7.88 -9.07 -24.65
C VAL A 3 7.28 -9.00 -23.26
N ARG A 4 8.01 -8.42 -22.30
CA ARG A 4 7.53 -8.24 -20.93
C ARG A 4 6.29 -7.34 -20.89
N GLN A 5 6.28 -6.26 -21.67
CA GLN A 5 5.15 -5.36 -21.75
C GLN A 5 3.90 -6.03 -22.34
N VAL A 6 4.08 -6.86 -23.36
CA VAL A 6 2.98 -7.64 -23.95
C VAL A 6 2.40 -8.61 -22.92
N VAL A 7 3.25 -9.30 -22.17
CA VAL A 7 2.82 -10.22 -21.10
C VAL A 7 2.04 -9.46 -20.04
N LEU A 8 2.55 -8.31 -19.57
CA LEU A 8 1.87 -7.49 -18.58
C LEU A 8 0.50 -6.98 -19.06
N ASN A 9 0.41 -6.56 -20.31
CA ASN A 9 -0.85 -6.11 -20.87
C ASN A 9 -1.89 -7.24 -20.93
N THR A 10 -1.45 -8.45 -21.28
CA THR A 10 -2.31 -9.63 -21.28
C THR A 10 -2.79 -9.97 -19.87
N LEU A 11 -1.90 -9.95 -18.89
CA LEU A 11 -2.22 -10.25 -17.50
C LEU A 11 -3.15 -9.22 -16.86
N ARG A 12 -3.03 -7.95 -17.25
CA ARG A 12 -3.93 -6.89 -16.75
C ARG A 12 -5.39 -7.18 -17.07
N GLY A 13 -5.68 -7.84 -18.19
CA GLY A 13 -7.02 -8.30 -18.52
C GLY A 13 -7.50 -9.48 -17.67
N ARG A 14 -6.59 -10.10 -16.91
CA ARG A 14 -6.87 -11.29 -16.10
C ARG A 14 -6.67 -11.08 -14.59
N THR A 15 -6.59 -9.82 -14.10
CA THR A 15 -6.29 -9.56 -12.68
C THR A 15 -7.22 -10.26 -11.70
N ASN A 16 -8.48 -10.46 -12.08
CA ASN A 16 -9.47 -11.15 -11.24
C ASN A 16 -9.37 -12.68 -11.30
N ASP A 17 -8.65 -13.20 -12.29
CA ASP A 17 -8.54 -14.65 -12.56
C ASP A 17 -7.20 -15.24 -12.12
N LEU A 18 -6.26 -14.40 -11.67
CA LEU A 18 -4.95 -14.88 -11.27
C LEU A 18 -5.02 -15.73 -10.01
N SER A 19 -4.47 -16.94 -10.11
CA SER A 19 -4.35 -17.83 -8.95
C SER A 19 -3.22 -17.35 -8.01
N GLU A 20 -3.24 -17.85 -6.78
CA GLU A 20 -2.15 -17.59 -5.83
C GLU A 20 -0.79 -18.03 -6.40
N ASN A 21 -0.74 -19.19 -7.09
CA ASN A 21 0.49 -19.67 -7.70
C ASN A 21 1.00 -18.74 -8.80
N GLU A 22 0.10 -18.23 -9.64
CA GLU A 22 0.47 -17.28 -10.69
C GLU A 22 0.99 -15.97 -10.08
N LEU A 23 0.32 -15.44 -9.05
CA LEU A 23 0.77 -14.25 -8.32
C LEU A 23 2.13 -14.47 -7.66
N SER A 24 2.34 -15.63 -7.05
CA SER A 24 3.61 -16.01 -6.40
C SER A 24 4.78 -15.90 -7.37
N VAL A 25 4.60 -16.36 -8.61
CA VAL A 25 5.63 -16.24 -9.66
C VAL A 25 5.91 -14.77 -9.97
N LEU A 26 4.88 -13.94 -10.07
CA LEU A 26 5.04 -12.51 -10.37
C LEU A 26 5.75 -11.76 -9.24
N VAL A 27 5.47 -12.10 -8.00
CA VAL A 27 6.09 -11.51 -6.80
C VAL A 27 7.61 -11.74 -6.80
N GLU A 28 8.06 -12.88 -7.27
CA GLU A 28 9.47 -13.25 -7.29
C GLU A 28 10.21 -12.76 -8.54
N SER A 29 9.56 -12.06 -9.44
CA SER A 29 10.18 -11.56 -10.66
C SER A 29 11.35 -10.61 -10.36
N LYS A 30 12.41 -10.72 -11.14
CA LYS A 30 13.54 -9.77 -11.07
C LYS A 30 13.20 -8.39 -11.60
N PHE A 31 12.08 -8.24 -12.30
CA PHE A 31 11.65 -6.97 -12.89
C PHE A 31 10.68 -6.25 -11.98
N SER A 32 10.99 -5.01 -11.60
CA SER A 32 10.16 -4.23 -10.70
C SER A 32 8.76 -3.94 -11.27
N ASP A 33 8.64 -3.71 -12.58
CA ASP A 33 7.33 -3.48 -13.20
C ASP A 33 6.41 -4.71 -13.09
N VAL A 34 6.96 -5.92 -13.13
CA VAL A 34 6.21 -7.15 -12.90
C VAL A 34 5.78 -7.26 -11.44
N ARG A 35 6.67 -6.94 -10.50
CA ARG A 35 6.34 -6.93 -9.07
C ARG A 35 5.32 -5.85 -8.72
N ILE A 36 5.38 -4.67 -9.38
CA ILE A 36 4.35 -3.63 -9.24
C ILE A 36 2.99 -4.17 -9.68
N PHE A 37 2.95 -4.85 -10.81
CA PHE A 37 1.72 -5.49 -11.28
C PHE A 37 1.19 -6.51 -10.27
N ALA A 38 2.07 -7.32 -9.68
CA ALA A 38 1.68 -8.26 -8.63
C ALA A 38 1.07 -7.53 -7.43
N ALA A 39 1.69 -6.43 -6.98
CA ALA A 39 1.17 -5.62 -5.89
C ALA A 39 -0.20 -5.01 -6.20
N GLN A 40 -0.41 -4.51 -7.42
CA GLN A 40 -1.71 -4.01 -7.87
C GLN A 40 -2.77 -5.12 -7.88
N SER A 41 -2.38 -6.32 -8.26
CA SER A 41 -3.29 -7.47 -8.32
C SER A 41 -3.79 -7.93 -6.95
N LEU A 42 -3.12 -7.53 -5.87
CA LEU A 42 -3.60 -7.82 -4.51
C LEU A 42 -4.96 -7.20 -4.22
N LEU A 43 -5.35 -6.13 -4.91
CA LEU A 43 -6.66 -5.51 -4.75
C LEU A 43 -7.80 -6.47 -5.10
N ASN A 44 -7.57 -7.41 -5.99
CA ASN A 44 -8.58 -8.35 -6.49
C ASN A 44 -8.28 -9.81 -6.12
N ALA A 45 -7.18 -10.07 -5.43
CA ALA A 45 -6.77 -11.43 -5.07
C ALA A 45 -7.63 -11.98 -3.93
N LYS A 46 -7.63 -13.30 -3.77
CA LYS A 46 -8.27 -13.93 -2.62
C LYS A 46 -7.56 -13.52 -1.34
N GLN A 47 -8.31 -13.44 -0.23
CA GLN A 47 -7.78 -12.96 1.06
C GLN A 47 -6.52 -13.71 1.49
N GLY A 48 -6.48 -15.02 1.36
CA GLY A 48 -5.31 -15.81 1.71
C GLY A 48 -4.07 -15.46 0.89
N ALA A 49 -4.25 -15.15 -0.40
CA ALA A 49 -3.15 -14.71 -1.26
C ALA A 49 -2.61 -13.34 -0.84
N VAL A 50 -3.48 -12.42 -0.47
CA VAL A 50 -3.07 -11.08 0.01
C VAL A 50 -2.21 -11.22 1.25
N GLU A 51 -2.62 -12.03 2.21
CA GLU A 51 -1.88 -12.27 3.44
C GLU A 51 -0.55 -12.99 3.18
N ALA A 52 -0.56 -14.01 2.32
CA ALA A 52 0.64 -14.82 2.04
C ALA A 52 1.70 -14.06 1.26
N LEU A 53 1.30 -13.26 0.27
CA LEU A 53 2.22 -12.61 -0.68
C LEU A 53 2.50 -11.15 -0.35
N GLY A 54 1.58 -10.48 0.33
CA GLY A 54 1.69 -9.05 0.59
C GLY A 54 2.88 -8.69 1.48
N PHE A 55 3.21 -9.53 2.46
CA PHE A 55 4.32 -9.25 3.36
C PHE A 55 5.66 -9.24 2.64
N ASP A 56 5.87 -10.11 1.64
CA ASP A 56 7.08 -10.11 0.84
C ASP A 56 7.21 -8.82 0.02
N LEU A 57 6.10 -8.32 -0.49
CA LEU A 57 6.07 -7.08 -1.27
C LEU A 57 6.23 -5.82 -0.40
N LEU A 58 5.87 -5.88 0.89
CA LEU A 58 6.07 -4.76 1.82
C LEU A 58 7.54 -4.45 2.06
N ILE A 59 8.40 -5.43 1.93
CA ILE A 59 9.86 -5.28 2.16
C ILE A 59 10.65 -5.22 0.86
N ASP A 60 9.98 -5.05 -0.27
CA ASP A 60 10.61 -4.95 -1.58
C ASP A 60 11.59 -3.76 -1.63
N GLU A 61 12.67 -3.92 -2.37
CA GLU A 61 13.65 -2.84 -2.56
C GLU A 61 13.09 -1.65 -3.34
N ASP A 62 12.07 -1.86 -4.16
CA ASP A 62 11.46 -0.83 -4.99
C ASP A 62 10.37 -0.09 -4.21
N THR A 63 10.50 1.23 -4.14
CA THR A 63 9.56 2.10 -3.42
C THR A 63 8.13 2.01 -3.96
N ILE A 64 7.96 1.86 -5.28
CA ILE A 64 6.63 1.80 -5.89
C ILE A 64 5.97 0.46 -5.57
N VAL A 65 6.73 -0.63 -5.56
CA VAL A 65 6.21 -1.93 -5.12
C VAL A 65 5.71 -1.84 -3.69
N ARG A 66 6.51 -1.28 -2.77
CA ARG A 66 6.13 -1.13 -1.36
C ARG A 66 4.89 -0.25 -1.19
N SER A 67 4.86 0.93 -1.82
CA SER A 67 3.73 1.85 -1.68
C SER A 67 2.44 1.28 -2.26
N THR A 68 2.52 0.61 -3.40
CA THR A 68 1.36 -0.05 -4.01
C THR A 68 0.82 -1.15 -3.10
N THR A 69 1.70 -1.91 -2.47
CA THR A 69 1.32 -2.96 -1.51
C THR A 69 0.64 -2.37 -0.27
N ILE A 70 1.20 -1.29 0.28
CA ILE A 70 0.62 -0.59 1.44
C ILE A 70 -0.81 -0.15 1.13
N ARG A 71 -1.03 0.45 -0.04
CA ARG A 71 -2.36 0.88 -0.47
C ARG A 71 -3.33 -0.30 -0.59
N ALA A 72 -2.89 -1.40 -1.19
CA ALA A 72 -3.71 -2.61 -1.31
C ALA A 72 -4.09 -3.17 0.06
N MET A 73 -3.15 -3.22 0.99
CA MET A 73 -3.39 -3.74 2.34
C MET A 73 -4.37 -2.88 3.13
N SER A 74 -4.32 -1.57 2.98
CA SER A 74 -5.28 -0.68 3.63
C SER A 74 -6.69 -0.83 3.04
N VAL A 75 -6.80 -0.88 1.71
CA VAL A 75 -8.09 -1.07 1.03
C VAL A 75 -8.72 -2.40 1.43
N ARG A 76 -7.93 -3.46 1.47
CA ARG A 76 -8.39 -4.81 1.82
C ARG A 76 -8.58 -5.02 3.32
N ARG A 77 -8.16 -4.07 4.17
CA ARG A 77 -8.24 -4.18 5.62
C ARG A 77 -7.68 -5.51 6.12
N VAL A 78 -6.49 -5.89 5.64
CA VAL A 78 -5.84 -7.13 6.07
C VAL A 78 -5.64 -7.14 7.59
N PRO A 79 -5.63 -8.31 8.25
CA PRO A 79 -5.35 -8.36 9.69
C PRO A 79 -4.05 -7.64 10.02
N GLY A 80 -4.10 -6.72 10.98
CA GLY A 80 -2.94 -5.91 11.38
C GLY A 80 -2.64 -4.71 10.47
N TRP A 81 -3.53 -4.36 9.55
CA TRP A 81 -3.31 -3.25 8.61
C TRP A 81 -3.02 -1.91 9.30
N LEU A 82 -3.69 -1.62 10.41
CA LEU A 82 -3.43 -0.39 11.18
C LEU A 82 -2.00 -0.32 11.68
N LYS A 83 -1.48 -1.43 12.16
CA LYS A 83 -0.09 -1.54 12.62
C LYS A 83 0.89 -1.33 11.45
N ILE A 84 0.57 -1.88 10.28
CA ILE A 84 1.35 -1.71 9.06
C ILE A 84 1.38 -0.23 8.66
N MET A 85 0.23 0.44 8.65
CA MET A 85 0.15 1.87 8.32
C MET A 85 0.92 2.72 9.31
N ASN A 86 0.73 2.47 10.61
CA ASN A 86 1.42 3.21 11.66
C ASN A 86 2.95 3.09 11.54
N ARG A 87 3.43 1.88 11.25
CA ARG A 87 4.86 1.63 11.03
C ARG A 87 5.35 2.34 9.76
N SER A 88 4.55 2.34 8.71
CA SER A 88 4.91 2.97 7.43
C SER A 88 4.99 4.50 7.54
N LEU A 89 4.27 5.13 8.46
CA LEU A 89 4.42 6.55 8.76
C LEU A 89 5.82 6.90 9.30
N LEU A 90 6.51 5.93 9.87
CA LEU A 90 7.87 6.10 10.42
C LEU A 90 8.97 5.87 9.37
N ASP A 91 8.60 5.49 8.16
CA ASP A 91 9.56 5.29 7.07
C ASP A 91 10.18 6.63 6.66
N ASP A 92 11.44 6.61 6.24
CA ASP A 92 12.14 7.81 5.78
C ASP A 92 11.64 8.29 4.41
N ASN A 93 10.99 7.41 3.66
CA ASN A 93 10.54 7.69 2.31
C ASN A 93 9.15 8.34 2.33
N TYR A 94 9.05 9.53 1.73
CA TYR A 94 7.80 10.29 1.69
C TYR A 94 6.68 9.55 0.94
N VAL A 95 6.99 8.83 -0.12
CA VAL A 95 5.99 8.06 -0.90
C VAL A 95 5.35 6.97 -0.04
N ILE A 96 6.15 6.31 0.78
CA ILE A 96 5.69 5.28 1.72
C ILE A 96 4.81 5.90 2.80
N GLN A 97 5.28 6.99 3.41
CA GLN A 97 4.51 7.71 4.43
C GLN A 97 3.17 8.19 3.87
N ARG A 98 3.15 8.70 2.64
CA ARG A 98 1.93 9.17 2.00
C ARG A 98 0.93 8.04 1.76
N ALA A 99 1.39 6.89 1.30
CA ALA A 99 0.53 5.73 1.11
C ALA A 99 -0.14 5.31 2.42
N ALA A 100 0.61 5.32 3.52
CA ALA A 100 0.08 5.01 4.84
C ALA A 100 -0.94 6.06 5.31
N MET A 101 -0.62 7.35 5.16
CA MET A 101 -1.52 8.45 5.50
C MET A 101 -2.85 8.32 4.75
N ASP A 102 -2.79 8.09 3.44
CA ASP A 102 -4.00 7.95 2.62
C ASP A 102 -4.88 6.80 3.12
N GLY A 103 -4.26 5.67 3.48
CA GLY A 103 -4.99 4.54 4.03
C GLY A 103 -5.67 4.84 5.37
N LEU A 104 -4.97 5.55 6.25
CA LEU A 104 -5.52 5.93 7.55
C LEU A 104 -6.65 6.95 7.42
N LEU A 105 -6.58 7.87 6.48
CA LEU A 105 -7.62 8.88 6.23
C LEU A 105 -8.97 8.26 5.82
N GLU A 106 -8.95 7.08 5.20
CA GLU A 106 -10.16 6.38 4.77
C GLU A 106 -10.90 5.71 5.93
N ASP A 107 -10.32 5.65 7.11
CA ASP A 107 -10.94 5.04 8.28
C ASP A 107 -11.06 6.04 9.42
N LYS A 108 -12.23 6.67 9.52
CA LYS A 108 -12.51 7.70 10.53
C LYS A 108 -12.50 7.14 11.95
N LYS A 109 -12.82 5.87 12.11
CA LYS A 109 -12.99 5.26 13.42
C LYS A 109 -11.66 4.93 14.11
N GLU A 110 -10.76 4.31 13.36
CA GLU A 110 -9.49 3.81 13.90
C GLU A 110 -8.26 4.42 13.23
N GLY A 111 -8.33 4.69 11.93
CA GLY A 111 -7.21 5.25 11.17
C GLY A 111 -6.94 6.70 11.49
N VAL A 112 -7.96 7.54 11.47
CA VAL A 112 -7.82 8.97 11.77
C VAL A 112 -7.25 9.22 13.16
N PRO A 113 -7.71 8.55 14.24
CA PRO A 113 -7.09 8.71 15.56
C PRO A 113 -5.59 8.37 15.59
N LEU A 114 -5.15 7.33 14.88
CA LEU A 114 -3.72 7.02 14.77
C LEU A 114 -2.94 8.11 14.05
N LEU A 115 -3.53 8.66 13.01
CA LEU A 115 -2.90 9.76 12.26
C LEU A 115 -2.79 11.02 13.12
N LEU A 116 -3.81 11.35 13.91
CA LEU A 116 -3.79 12.47 14.85
C LEU A 116 -2.69 12.28 15.90
N ASP A 117 -2.54 11.08 16.42
CA ASP A 117 -1.46 10.75 17.36
C ASP A 117 -0.08 10.96 16.72
N TYR A 118 0.10 10.50 15.49
CA TYR A 118 1.33 10.72 14.74
C TYR A 118 1.65 12.21 14.58
N ILE A 119 0.67 13.01 14.19
CA ILE A 119 0.81 14.47 14.02
C ILE A 119 1.26 15.12 15.33
N SER A 120 0.66 14.73 16.46
CA SER A 120 1.00 15.29 17.75
C SER A 120 2.44 15.00 18.17
N ARG A 121 2.94 13.84 17.80
CA ARG A 121 4.34 13.42 18.09
C ARG A 121 5.36 13.96 17.10
N ASN A 122 4.93 14.32 15.89
CA ASN A 122 5.80 14.74 14.79
C ASN A 122 5.28 16.04 14.15
N PRO A 123 5.09 17.12 14.91
CA PRO A 123 4.36 18.30 14.44
C PRO A 123 5.02 19.02 13.26
N GLN A 124 6.33 18.88 13.09
CA GLN A 124 7.09 19.54 12.03
C GLN A 124 7.36 18.64 10.82
N ASN A 125 6.94 17.41 10.87
CA ASN A 125 7.17 16.47 9.77
C ASN A 125 6.33 16.85 8.56
N ARG A 126 6.89 16.63 7.36
CA ARG A 126 6.23 16.93 6.09
C ARG A 126 4.87 16.24 5.94
N ILE A 127 4.80 14.98 6.36
CA ILE A 127 3.53 14.23 6.34
C ILE A 127 2.51 14.85 7.29
N SER A 128 2.93 15.32 8.45
CA SER A 128 2.02 15.97 9.41
C SER A 128 1.39 17.24 8.83
N HIS A 129 2.16 18.05 8.10
CA HIS A 129 1.62 19.23 7.43
C HIS A 129 0.57 18.84 6.37
N LEU A 130 0.87 17.85 5.55
CA LEU A 130 -0.07 17.37 4.53
C LEU A 130 -1.32 16.76 5.19
N ALA A 131 -1.14 15.96 6.24
CA ALA A 131 -2.24 15.31 6.95
C ALA A 131 -3.19 16.33 7.58
N ARG A 132 -2.67 17.42 8.17
CA ARG A 132 -3.52 18.48 8.70
C ARG A 132 -4.42 19.09 7.63
N ASN A 133 -3.86 19.34 6.43
CA ASN A 133 -4.64 19.89 5.33
C ASN A 133 -5.74 18.92 4.88
N GLU A 134 -5.43 17.63 4.76
CA GLU A 134 -6.41 16.62 4.35
C GLU A 134 -7.49 16.41 5.43
N LEU A 135 -7.11 16.41 6.71
CA LEU A 135 -8.06 16.29 7.81
C LEU A 135 -9.01 17.48 7.87
N SER A 136 -8.50 18.69 7.63
CA SER A 136 -9.34 19.90 7.58
C SER A 136 -10.39 19.81 6.48
N LYS A 137 -10.05 19.26 5.31
CA LYS A 137 -11.00 19.02 4.22
C LYS A 137 -12.10 18.05 4.62
N LEU A 138 -11.81 17.12 5.53
CA LEU A 138 -12.78 16.16 6.05
C LEU A 138 -13.56 16.68 7.26
N GLY A 139 -13.31 17.93 7.65
CA GLY A 139 -13.98 18.54 8.83
C GLY A 139 -13.40 18.08 10.17
N VAL A 140 -12.22 17.47 10.17
CA VAL A 140 -11.55 17.03 11.40
C VAL A 140 -10.54 18.11 11.82
N GLN A 141 -10.62 18.51 13.10
CA GLN A 141 -9.67 19.45 13.67
C GLN A 141 -8.43 18.69 14.13
N PRO A 142 -7.28 18.91 13.50
CA PRO A 142 -6.05 18.22 13.89
C PRO A 142 -5.41 18.76 15.17
#